data_30b516fecb06844a1ca989a5e190f146
#
_entry.id   30b516fecb06844a1ca989a5e190f146
#
_cell.length_a   1.000
_cell.length_b   1.000
_cell.length_c   1.000
_cell.angle_alpha   90.00
_cell.angle_beta   90.00
_cell.angle_gamma   90.00
#
_symmetry.space_group_name_H-M   'P 1'
#
loop_
_entity.id
_entity.type
_entity.pdbx_description
1 polymer ?
#
loop_
_entity_poly.entity_id
_entity_poly.type
_entity_poly.pdbx_seq_one_letter_code
_entity_poly.pdbx_strand_id
1 'polypeptide(L)'
;MTSGIKLIGKSVYITDQNTEGSIKYLNENKIDTIYISLQYYTKDNLDFLSECVNIKKIGIDVYYLSNIKGLYSLQSLKELSIIENDNNIKIDLSYFPKLEILRLDWGSSVSGLSNLENLNLLQLFKYKPKSKDLGELIKLKKLESLILTHGNLTSLNGIQKFNNLKEIQLNYIRNLIDISHLKNLPLLSDLEIENCKKISNIPIVSNISSIERLALLNCGELESLVFIESMENLKNLVFSGTNIKDGNLSYCKNIDYVYFLDKKHYSLKLKDIINNS
;
A
#
# COMPACT_ATOMS: atom_id res chain seq x y z
N MET A 1 -17.33 -5.58 33.84
CA MET A 1 -15.92 -5.58 34.26
C MET A 1 -15.06 -6.07 33.11
N THR A 2 -14.19 -5.20 32.59
CA THR A 2 -13.29 -5.48 31.44
C THR A 2 -11.96 -6.12 31.89
N SER A 3 -11.98 -6.81 33.06
CA SER A 3 -10.74 -7.40 33.59
C SER A 3 -10.14 -8.42 32.61
N GLY A 4 -8.95 -8.13 32.11
CA GLY A 4 -8.21 -8.98 31.19
C GLY A 4 -8.47 -8.78 29.69
N ILE A 5 -9.31 -7.80 29.30
CA ILE A 5 -9.52 -7.47 27.87
C ILE A 5 -8.54 -6.38 27.45
N LYS A 6 -7.76 -6.63 26.41
CA LYS A 6 -6.79 -5.67 25.90
C LYS A 6 -7.45 -4.75 24.86
N LEU A 7 -7.62 -3.48 25.23
CA LEU A 7 -8.17 -2.44 24.36
C LEU A 7 -7.07 -1.46 23.95
N ILE A 8 -7.01 -1.12 22.68
CA ILE A 8 -6.20 0.00 22.18
C ILE A 8 -7.10 0.83 21.28
N GLY A 9 -7.44 2.04 21.71
CA GLY A 9 -8.49 2.84 21.08
C GLY A 9 -9.84 2.13 21.13
N LYS A 10 -10.46 1.93 19.96
CA LYS A 10 -11.75 1.21 19.81
C LYS A 10 -11.58 -0.26 19.43
N SER A 11 -10.36 -0.77 19.37
CA SER A 11 -10.06 -2.10 18.87
C SER A 11 -9.72 -3.05 20.02
N VAL A 12 -10.14 -4.31 19.89
CA VAL A 12 -9.80 -5.39 20.82
C VAL A 12 -8.58 -6.14 20.30
N TYR A 13 -7.57 -6.30 21.15
CA TYR A 13 -6.45 -7.20 20.91
C TYR A 13 -6.72 -8.55 21.56
N ILE A 14 -6.69 -9.60 20.79
CA ILE A 14 -6.85 -10.97 21.29
C ILE A 14 -5.61 -11.38 22.07
N THR A 15 -5.83 -11.97 23.25
CA THR A 15 -4.75 -12.44 24.12
C THR A 15 -4.96 -13.91 24.48
N ASP A 16 -3.87 -14.67 24.63
CA ASP A 16 -3.94 -16.07 25.06
C ASP A 16 -4.56 -16.25 26.43
N GLN A 17 -4.34 -15.25 27.30
CA GLN A 17 -4.80 -15.30 28.71
C GLN A 17 -6.32 -15.17 28.83
N ASN A 18 -6.99 -14.55 27.86
CA ASN A 18 -8.43 -14.30 27.93
C ASN A 18 -9.10 -14.25 26.54
N THR A 19 -8.86 -15.29 25.71
CA THR A 19 -9.48 -15.37 24.38
C THR A 19 -11.01 -15.41 24.48
N GLU A 20 -11.58 -16.27 25.35
CA GLU A 20 -13.03 -16.41 25.54
C GLU A 20 -13.68 -15.13 26.04
N GLY A 21 -13.08 -14.47 27.04
CA GLY A 21 -13.58 -13.19 27.53
C GLY A 21 -13.53 -12.10 26.47
N SER A 22 -12.52 -12.10 25.62
CA SER A 22 -12.39 -11.17 24.48
C SER A 22 -13.51 -11.41 23.46
N ILE A 23 -13.81 -12.66 23.09
CA ILE A 23 -14.90 -13.03 22.17
C ILE A 23 -16.25 -12.58 22.74
N LYS A 24 -16.51 -12.92 24.01
CA LYS A 24 -17.74 -12.51 24.68
C LYS A 24 -17.91 -10.99 24.64
N TYR A 25 -16.85 -10.26 25.00
CA TYR A 25 -16.85 -8.79 24.99
C TYR A 25 -17.11 -8.21 23.59
N LEU A 26 -16.45 -8.75 22.55
CA LEU A 26 -16.65 -8.37 21.15
C LEU A 26 -18.13 -8.49 20.75
N ASN A 27 -18.72 -9.66 21.01
CA ASN A 27 -20.08 -9.98 20.60
C ASN A 27 -21.13 -9.15 21.37
N GLU A 28 -20.99 -9.02 22.68
CA GLU A 28 -21.90 -8.23 23.53
C GLU A 28 -21.87 -6.73 23.21
N ASN A 29 -20.70 -6.19 22.91
CA ASN A 29 -20.54 -4.76 22.61
C ASN A 29 -20.57 -4.45 21.11
N LYS A 30 -20.87 -5.45 20.25
CA LYS A 30 -20.94 -5.31 18.77
C LYS A 30 -19.70 -4.66 18.18
N ILE A 31 -18.53 -4.97 18.73
CA ILE A 31 -17.25 -4.46 18.22
C ILE A 31 -16.92 -5.19 16.92
N ASP A 32 -16.54 -4.45 15.91
CA ASP A 32 -16.31 -4.96 14.56
C ASP A 32 -14.82 -5.00 14.14
N THR A 33 -13.92 -4.60 15.04
CA THR A 33 -12.48 -4.48 14.74
C THR A 33 -11.65 -5.23 15.78
N ILE A 34 -10.81 -6.16 15.31
CA ILE A 34 -9.89 -6.93 16.14
C ILE A 34 -8.48 -6.94 15.57
N TYR A 35 -7.51 -7.10 16.48
CA TYR A 35 -6.10 -7.33 16.14
C TYR A 35 -5.57 -8.57 16.85
N ILE A 36 -4.80 -9.37 16.10
CA ILE A 36 -4.12 -10.57 16.58
C ILE A 36 -2.64 -10.33 16.34
N SER A 37 -1.92 -10.04 17.42
CA SER A 37 -0.48 -9.72 17.35
C SER A 37 0.33 -10.72 18.14
N LEU A 38 1.49 -11.10 17.63
CA LEU A 38 2.43 -12.02 18.29
C LEU A 38 2.84 -11.55 19.70
N GLN A 39 2.68 -10.27 20.00
CA GLN A 39 2.94 -9.74 21.34
C GLN A 39 1.97 -10.30 22.40
N TYR A 40 0.78 -10.71 22.00
CA TYR A 40 -0.30 -11.11 22.91
C TYR A 40 -0.92 -12.47 22.60
N TYR A 41 -0.68 -13.01 21.41
CA TYR A 41 -1.27 -14.24 20.92
C TYR A 41 -0.17 -15.18 20.40
N THR A 42 0.00 -16.33 21.09
CA THR A 42 1.09 -17.29 20.81
C THR A 42 0.59 -18.59 20.14
N LYS A 43 -0.75 -18.74 19.97
CA LYS A 43 -1.30 -19.91 19.28
C LYS A 43 -1.08 -19.81 17.77
N ASP A 44 -0.97 -20.95 17.12
CA ASP A 44 -0.71 -21.09 15.70
C ASP A 44 -1.98 -21.23 14.83
N ASN A 45 -3.16 -21.02 15.42
CA ASN A 45 -4.45 -21.16 14.75
C ASN A 45 -5.40 -20.00 15.08
N LEU A 46 -6.44 -19.86 14.25
CA LEU A 46 -7.46 -18.80 14.36
C LEU A 46 -8.88 -19.39 14.53
N ASP A 47 -9.01 -20.61 15.08
CA ASP A 47 -10.30 -21.32 15.16
C ASP A 47 -11.35 -20.57 15.95
N PHE A 48 -10.96 -19.79 16.99
CA PHE A 48 -11.83 -18.97 17.78
C PHE A 48 -12.62 -17.92 17.00
N LEU A 49 -12.14 -17.53 15.80
CA LEU A 49 -12.84 -16.55 14.96
C LEU A 49 -14.22 -17.04 14.51
N SER A 50 -14.45 -18.36 14.51
CA SER A 50 -15.77 -18.93 14.21
C SER A 50 -16.86 -18.52 15.21
N GLU A 51 -16.48 -18.07 16.39
CA GLU A 51 -17.39 -17.59 17.46
C GLU A 51 -17.63 -16.07 17.41
N CYS A 52 -16.89 -15.35 16.54
CA CYS A 52 -17.00 -13.90 16.39
C CYS A 52 -18.05 -13.54 15.33
N VAL A 53 -19.12 -12.83 15.69
CA VAL A 53 -20.26 -12.62 14.77
C VAL A 53 -20.28 -11.28 14.03
N ASN A 54 -19.60 -10.24 14.53
CA ASN A 54 -19.74 -8.88 14.00
C ASN A 54 -18.47 -8.32 13.33
N ILE A 55 -17.42 -9.12 13.17
CA ILE A 55 -16.12 -8.64 12.72
C ILE A 55 -16.17 -8.21 11.25
N LYS A 56 -15.76 -6.96 11.01
CA LYS A 56 -15.59 -6.36 9.68
C LYS A 56 -14.15 -6.02 9.36
N LYS A 57 -13.31 -5.86 10.41
CA LYS A 57 -11.90 -5.49 10.26
C LYS A 57 -11.02 -6.38 11.11
N ILE A 58 -10.01 -6.96 10.49
CA ILE A 58 -9.03 -7.79 11.19
C ILE A 58 -7.61 -7.49 10.73
N GLY A 59 -6.73 -7.27 11.71
CA GLY A 59 -5.29 -7.21 11.51
C GLY A 59 -4.62 -8.41 12.18
N ILE A 60 -3.76 -9.11 11.44
CA ILE A 60 -3.04 -10.29 11.90
C ILE A 60 -1.56 -10.07 11.65
N ASP A 61 -0.81 -10.05 12.73
CA ASP A 61 0.64 -9.93 12.78
C ASP A 61 1.19 -11.10 13.62
N VAL A 62 1.12 -12.30 13.02
CA VAL A 62 1.57 -13.56 13.63
C VAL A 62 2.20 -14.42 12.55
N TYR A 63 3.53 -14.55 12.55
CA TYR A 63 4.30 -15.21 11.49
C TYR A 63 4.26 -16.75 11.52
N TYR A 64 3.85 -17.36 12.62
CA TYR A 64 3.86 -18.83 12.81
C TYR A 64 2.49 -19.49 12.71
N LEU A 65 1.48 -18.81 12.20
CA LEU A 65 0.16 -19.42 12.01
C LEU A 65 0.26 -20.64 11.08
N SER A 66 -0.41 -21.72 11.46
CA SER A 66 -0.52 -22.95 10.67
C SER A 66 -1.96 -23.23 10.20
N ASN A 67 -2.96 -22.66 10.89
CA ASN A 67 -4.38 -22.87 10.60
C ASN A 67 -5.17 -21.55 10.71
N ILE A 68 -5.80 -21.16 9.59
CA ILE A 68 -6.64 -19.96 9.51
C ILE A 68 -8.11 -20.27 9.22
N LYS A 69 -8.56 -21.51 9.42
CA LYS A 69 -9.94 -21.93 9.06
C LYS A 69 -11.01 -21.05 9.69
N GLY A 70 -10.83 -20.65 10.96
CA GLY A 70 -11.75 -19.73 11.64
C GLY A 70 -11.94 -18.39 10.93
N LEU A 71 -10.91 -17.90 10.21
CA LEU A 71 -11.02 -16.67 9.44
C LEU A 71 -12.13 -16.73 8.37
N TYR A 72 -12.34 -17.89 7.75
CA TYR A 72 -13.35 -18.07 6.71
C TYR A 72 -14.80 -17.97 7.19
N SER A 73 -15.04 -17.96 8.51
CA SER A 73 -16.36 -17.68 9.06
C SER A 73 -16.76 -16.21 8.95
N LEU A 74 -15.80 -15.31 8.77
CA LEU A 74 -16.01 -13.85 8.76
C LEU A 74 -16.54 -13.34 7.42
N GLN A 75 -17.71 -13.78 6.98
CA GLN A 75 -18.33 -13.48 5.68
C GLN A 75 -18.68 -11.99 5.46
N SER A 76 -18.64 -11.18 6.53
CA SER A 76 -18.91 -9.72 6.46
C SER A 76 -17.64 -8.88 6.47
N LEU A 77 -16.47 -9.53 6.34
CA LEU A 77 -15.18 -8.87 6.42
C LEU A 77 -15.02 -7.83 5.30
N LYS A 78 -14.63 -6.61 5.69
CA LYS A 78 -14.36 -5.48 4.80
C LYS A 78 -12.89 -5.10 4.74
N GLU A 79 -12.15 -5.35 5.83
CA GLU A 79 -10.72 -5.06 5.90
C GLU A 79 -9.97 -6.26 6.46
N LEU A 80 -8.98 -6.74 5.68
CA LEU A 80 -8.08 -7.81 6.04
C LEU A 80 -6.64 -7.35 5.89
N SER A 81 -5.86 -7.49 6.97
CA SER A 81 -4.42 -7.30 6.94
C SER A 81 -3.75 -8.54 7.49
N ILE A 82 -2.95 -9.22 6.65
CA ILE A 82 -2.08 -10.34 7.05
C ILE A 82 -0.70 -10.05 6.48
N ILE A 83 0.20 -9.60 7.34
CA ILE A 83 1.57 -9.24 6.97
C ILE A 83 2.57 -10.04 7.81
N GLU A 84 3.81 -10.15 7.31
CA GLU A 84 4.89 -10.91 7.96
C GLU A 84 4.58 -12.40 8.14
N ASN A 85 3.85 -12.98 7.16
CA ASN A 85 3.49 -14.39 7.18
C ASN A 85 4.59 -15.25 6.52
N ASP A 86 5.54 -15.72 7.32
CA ASP A 86 6.66 -16.54 6.84
C ASP A 86 6.27 -18.01 6.56
N ASN A 87 5.16 -18.50 7.12
CA ASN A 87 4.73 -19.89 6.98
C ASN A 87 3.99 -20.21 5.66
N ASN A 88 3.87 -19.24 4.74
CA ASN A 88 3.14 -19.43 3.46
C ASN A 88 1.76 -20.06 3.64
N ILE A 89 0.95 -19.57 4.59
CA ILE A 89 -0.40 -20.07 4.81
C ILE A 89 -1.21 -19.96 3.52
N LYS A 90 -1.89 -21.04 3.18
CA LYS A 90 -2.84 -21.03 2.06
C LYS A 90 -4.06 -20.20 2.42
N ILE A 91 -4.27 -19.10 1.69
CA ILE A 91 -5.44 -18.24 1.86
C ILE A 91 -6.23 -18.18 0.55
N ASP A 92 -7.53 -18.47 0.64
CA ASP A 92 -8.47 -18.29 -0.45
C ASP A 92 -9.33 -17.06 -0.19
N LEU A 93 -9.03 -15.98 -0.91
CA LEU A 93 -9.70 -14.69 -0.76
C LEU A 93 -11.14 -14.70 -1.30
N SER A 94 -11.55 -15.73 -2.06
CA SER A 94 -12.92 -15.85 -2.55
C SER A 94 -13.97 -15.97 -1.43
N TYR A 95 -13.54 -16.38 -0.23
CA TYR A 95 -14.39 -16.39 0.96
C TYR A 95 -14.76 -14.99 1.48
N PHE A 96 -14.13 -13.92 0.99
CA PHE A 96 -14.34 -12.56 1.48
C PHE A 96 -14.87 -11.60 0.40
N PRO A 97 -16.06 -11.85 -0.19
CA PRO A 97 -16.56 -11.07 -1.34
C PRO A 97 -16.87 -9.61 -1.03
N LYS A 98 -16.92 -9.24 0.27
CA LYS A 98 -17.19 -7.88 0.72
C LYS A 98 -15.93 -7.08 1.05
N LEU A 99 -14.73 -7.63 0.81
CA LEU A 99 -13.49 -6.92 1.08
C LEU A 99 -13.39 -5.63 0.27
N GLU A 100 -13.10 -4.55 0.99
CA GLU A 100 -12.86 -3.21 0.49
C GLU A 100 -11.36 -2.85 0.62
N ILE A 101 -10.68 -3.38 1.65
CA ILE A 101 -9.26 -3.12 1.95
C ILE A 101 -8.55 -4.45 2.18
N LEU A 102 -7.46 -4.67 1.45
CA LEU A 102 -6.58 -5.83 1.62
C LEU A 102 -5.12 -5.40 1.73
N ARG A 103 -4.45 -5.88 2.80
CA ARG A 103 -2.99 -5.78 2.98
C ARG A 103 -2.44 -7.18 3.19
N LEU A 104 -1.54 -7.62 2.32
CA LEU A 104 -1.13 -9.02 2.29
C LEU A 104 0.29 -9.21 1.79
N ASP A 105 1.03 -10.16 2.40
CA ASP A 105 2.21 -10.73 1.77
C ASP A 105 1.79 -11.62 0.61
N TRP A 106 2.29 -11.29 -0.60
CA TRP A 106 2.01 -12.07 -1.80
C TRP A 106 2.82 -13.36 -1.83
N GLY A 107 2.17 -14.46 -2.20
CA GLY A 107 2.84 -15.75 -2.37
C GLY A 107 2.01 -16.73 -3.20
N SER A 108 2.62 -17.86 -3.53
CA SER A 108 1.95 -18.96 -4.27
C SER A 108 0.79 -19.60 -3.50
N SER A 109 0.68 -19.30 -2.23
CA SER A 109 -0.37 -19.76 -1.32
C SER A 109 -1.61 -18.84 -1.31
N VAL A 110 -1.59 -17.71 -2.04
CA VAL A 110 -2.72 -16.77 -2.17
C VAL A 110 -3.53 -17.11 -3.41
N SER A 111 -4.85 -17.27 -3.26
CA SER A 111 -5.79 -17.47 -4.35
C SER A 111 -7.02 -16.57 -4.20
N GLY A 112 -7.85 -16.47 -5.23
CA GLY A 112 -9.14 -15.76 -5.18
C GLY A 112 -9.06 -14.25 -5.24
N LEU A 113 -7.87 -13.61 -5.39
CA LEU A 113 -7.74 -12.16 -5.44
C LEU A 113 -8.60 -11.52 -6.53
N SER A 114 -8.69 -12.16 -7.70
CA SER A 114 -9.50 -11.67 -8.83
C SER A 114 -11.00 -11.64 -8.57
N ASN A 115 -11.47 -12.19 -7.45
CA ASN A 115 -12.89 -12.23 -7.07
C ASN A 115 -13.29 -11.05 -6.16
N LEU A 116 -12.32 -10.23 -5.76
CA LEU A 116 -12.55 -9.10 -4.85
C LEU A 116 -13.05 -7.85 -5.60
N GLU A 117 -14.25 -7.92 -6.16
CA GLU A 117 -14.81 -6.84 -7.00
C GLU A 117 -15.08 -5.53 -6.26
N ASN A 118 -15.10 -5.56 -4.91
CA ASN A 118 -15.35 -4.38 -4.07
C ASN A 118 -14.06 -3.73 -3.55
N LEU A 119 -12.90 -4.28 -3.91
CA LEU A 119 -11.62 -3.81 -3.38
C LEU A 119 -11.31 -2.41 -3.90
N ASN A 120 -11.10 -1.47 -2.98
CA ASN A 120 -10.70 -0.09 -3.25
C ASN A 120 -9.25 0.21 -2.83
N LEU A 121 -8.71 -0.51 -1.83
CA LEU A 121 -7.30 -0.43 -1.46
C LEU A 121 -6.64 -1.81 -1.49
N LEU A 122 -5.54 -1.91 -2.22
CA LEU A 122 -4.70 -3.10 -2.27
C LEU A 122 -3.26 -2.76 -1.92
N GLN A 123 -2.76 -3.33 -0.83
CA GLN A 123 -1.34 -3.30 -0.48
C GLN A 123 -0.76 -4.71 -0.55
N LEU A 124 0.21 -4.92 -1.43
CA LEU A 124 0.91 -6.20 -1.57
C LEU A 124 2.39 -6.05 -1.24
N PHE A 125 2.86 -6.91 -0.37
CA PHE A 125 4.28 -7.09 -0.09
C PHE A 125 4.82 -8.25 -0.91
N LYS A 126 6.03 -8.11 -1.45
CA LYS A 126 6.74 -9.16 -2.20
C LYS A 126 5.96 -9.63 -3.46
N TYR A 127 5.20 -8.74 -4.13
CA TYR A 127 4.41 -9.10 -5.31
C TYR A 127 5.30 -9.58 -6.47
N LYS A 128 5.20 -10.87 -6.81
CA LYS A 128 6.05 -11.55 -7.79
C LYS A 128 5.23 -12.36 -8.81
N PRO A 129 4.40 -11.70 -9.65
CA PRO A 129 3.65 -12.39 -10.70
C PRO A 129 4.59 -13.01 -11.74
N LYS A 130 4.16 -14.09 -12.39
CA LYS A 130 4.95 -14.73 -13.45
C LYS A 130 5.16 -13.83 -14.66
N SER A 131 4.15 -13.02 -15.01
CA SER A 131 4.19 -12.05 -16.12
C SER A 131 5.12 -10.86 -15.85
N LYS A 132 5.51 -10.61 -14.57
CA LYS A 132 6.26 -9.44 -14.12
C LYS A 132 5.60 -8.10 -14.45
N ASP A 133 4.27 -8.09 -14.53
CA ASP A 133 3.41 -6.93 -14.75
C ASP A 133 2.15 -7.03 -13.85
N LEU A 134 1.14 -6.17 -14.10
CA LEU A 134 -0.09 -6.12 -13.31
C LEU A 134 -1.26 -6.89 -13.93
N GLY A 135 -1.00 -7.75 -14.92
CA GLY A 135 -2.04 -8.49 -15.65
C GLY A 135 -2.96 -9.33 -14.77
N GLU A 136 -2.44 -9.88 -13.66
CA GLU A 136 -3.24 -10.69 -12.72
C GLU A 136 -4.25 -9.87 -11.92
N LEU A 137 -4.06 -8.53 -11.80
CA LEU A 137 -4.89 -7.64 -10.99
C LEU A 137 -6.00 -6.93 -11.78
N ILE A 138 -6.06 -7.05 -13.10
CA ILE A 138 -6.92 -6.22 -14.00
C ILE A 138 -8.42 -6.35 -13.76
N LYS A 139 -8.87 -7.30 -12.95
CA LYS A 139 -10.27 -7.45 -12.56
C LYS A 139 -10.70 -6.52 -11.42
N LEU A 140 -9.77 -5.93 -10.68
CA LEU A 140 -10.02 -5.07 -9.53
C LEU A 140 -10.44 -3.64 -9.97
N LYS A 141 -11.62 -3.51 -10.56
CA LYS A 141 -12.07 -2.28 -11.24
C LYS A 141 -12.36 -1.10 -10.32
N LYS A 142 -12.62 -1.35 -9.04
CA LYS A 142 -12.93 -0.29 -8.06
C LYS A 142 -11.70 0.23 -7.33
N LEU A 143 -10.50 -0.27 -7.69
CA LEU A 143 -9.27 0.09 -6.99
C LEU A 143 -8.98 1.58 -7.10
N GLU A 144 -8.85 2.23 -5.94
CA GLU A 144 -8.51 3.65 -5.79
C GLU A 144 -7.08 3.84 -5.27
N SER A 145 -6.55 2.90 -4.49
CA SER A 145 -5.19 2.94 -3.95
C SER A 145 -4.48 1.61 -4.18
N LEU A 146 -3.28 1.66 -4.79
CA LEU A 146 -2.41 0.52 -5.03
C LEU A 146 -1.02 0.77 -4.44
N ILE A 147 -0.65 -0.05 -3.46
CA ILE A 147 0.64 0.02 -2.78
C ILE A 147 1.39 -1.30 -3.00
N LEU A 148 2.54 -1.23 -3.66
CA LEU A 148 3.38 -2.38 -3.92
C LEU A 148 4.75 -2.19 -3.27
N THR A 149 5.09 -3.08 -2.34
CA THR A 149 6.37 -3.03 -1.62
C THR A 149 7.15 -4.31 -1.88
N HIS A 150 8.36 -4.18 -2.39
CA HIS A 150 9.19 -5.27 -2.91
C HIS A 150 8.49 -6.07 -4.01
N GLY A 151 9.21 -6.53 -4.99
CA GLY A 151 8.60 -7.31 -6.07
C GLY A 151 9.54 -7.55 -7.23
N ASN A 152 9.02 -8.20 -8.28
CA ASN A 152 9.79 -8.52 -9.47
C ASN A 152 9.25 -7.84 -10.74
N LEU A 153 8.34 -6.85 -10.62
CA LEU A 153 7.79 -6.16 -11.77
C LEU A 153 8.90 -5.51 -12.62
N THR A 154 8.76 -5.59 -13.92
CA THR A 154 9.61 -4.90 -14.91
C THR A 154 8.86 -3.78 -15.62
N SER A 155 7.53 -3.85 -15.65
CA SER A 155 6.64 -2.82 -16.19
C SER A 155 5.34 -2.74 -15.39
N LEU A 156 4.58 -1.66 -15.62
CA LEU A 156 3.25 -1.47 -15.06
C LEU A 156 2.13 -1.82 -16.05
N ASN A 157 2.41 -2.66 -17.05
CA ASN A 157 1.38 -3.11 -17.99
C ASN A 157 0.20 -3.72 -17.22
N GLY A 158 -1.03 -3.37 -17.62
CA GLY A 158 -2.27 -3.72 -16.90
C GLY A 158 -2.82 -2.58 -16.03
N ILE A 159 -1.98 -1.63 -15.58
CA ILE A 159 -2.41 -0.52 -14.71
C ILE A 159 -3.47 0.38 -15.37
N GLN A 160 -3.42 0.51 -16.70
CA GLN A 160 -4.38 1.28 -17.49
C GLN A 160 -5.82 0.74 -17.43
N LYS A 161 -6.06 -0.37 -16.73
CA LYS A 161 -7.38 -0.94 -16.48
C LYS A 161 -8.03 -0.44 -15.19
N PHE A 162 -7.30 0.33 -14.37
CA PHE A 162 -7.76 0.84 -13.07
C PHE A 162 -8.18 2.31 -13.18
N ASN A 163 -9.34 2.57 -13.79
CA ASN A 163 -9.82 3.92 -14.10
C ASN A 163 -10.13 4.77 -12.85
N ASN A 164 -10.28 4.15 -11.68
CA ASN A 164 -10.58 4.84 -10.43
C ASN A 164 -9.32 5.11 -9.57
N LEU A 165 -8.13 4.72 -10.05
CA LEU A 165 -6.90 4.79 -9.27
C LEU A 165 -6.48 6.25 -9.06
N LYS A 166 -6.36 6.63 -7.79
CA LYS A 166 -6.01 7.97 -7.29
C LYS A 166 -4.63 8.00 -6.66
N GLU A 167 -4.21 6.89 -6.07
CA GLU A 167 -2.96 6.75 -5.33
C GLU A 167 -2.17 5.54 -5.80
N ILE A 168 -0.88 5.73 -6.05
CA ILE A 168 0.07 4.66 -6.35
C ILE A 168 1.32 4.85 -5.50
N GLN A 169 1.74 3.79 -4.80
CA GLN A 169 3.04 3.72 -4.14
C GLN A 169 3.82 2.50 -4.65
N LEU A 170 5.01 2.75 -5.16
CA LEU A 170 5.92 1.74 -5.72
C LEU A 170 7.22 1.74 -4.92
N ASN A 171 7.33 0.81 -3.94
CA ASN A 171 8.41 0.82 -2.98
C ASN A 171 9.34 -0.39 -3.19
N TYR A 172 10.64 -0.13 -3.38
CA TYR A 172 11.67 -1.18 -3.48
C TYR A 172 11.46 -2.18 -4.64
N ILE A 173 10.82 -1.76 -5.74
CA ILE A 173 10.65 -2.60 -6.93
C ILE A 173 11.87 -2.44 -7.83
N ARG A 174 12.96 -3.09 -7.44
CA ARG A 174 14.31 -2.89 -7.99
C ARG A 174 14.46 -3.21 -9.47
N ASN A 175 13.54 -3.96 -10.07
CA ASN A 175 13.59 -4.36 -11.47
C ASN A 175 12.63 -3.58 -12.38
N LEU A 176 11.84 -2.65 -11.80
CA LEU A 176 10.93 -1.82 -12.57
C LEU A 176 11.72 -0.85 -13.44
N ILE A 177 11.47 -0.90 -14.76
CA ILE A 177 12.17 -0.10 -15.78
C ILE A 177 11.21 0.87 -16.44
N ASP A 178 9.99 0.43 -16.76
CA ASP A 178 9.02 1.18 -17.55
C ASP A 178 7.74 1.47 -16.75
N ILE A 179 7.43 2.75 -16.63
CA ILE A 179 6.21 3.28 -16.01
C ILE A 179 5.30 4.02 -17.00
N SER A 180 5.53 3.87 -18.31
CA SER A 180 4.81 4.61 -19.37
C SER A 180 3.29 4.43 -19.34
N HIS A 181 2.80 3.32 -18.81
CA HIS A 181 1.37 3.03 -18.69
C HIS A 181 0.64 3.94 -17.71
N LEU A 182 1.35 4.61 -16.78
CA LEU A 182 0.76 5.56 -15.81
C LEU A 182 0.04 6.73 -16.51
N LYS A 183 0.50 7.16 -17.69
CA LYS A 183 -0.12 8.26 -18.46
C LYS A 183 -1.60 8.04 -18.81
N ASN A 184 -2.09 6.81 -18.68
CA ASN A 184 -3.47 6.45 -18.99
C ASN A 184 -4.39 6.45 -17.75
N LEU A 185 -3.95 6.99 -16.62
CA LEU A 185 -4.71 7.05 -15.38
C LEU A 185 -5.29 8.45 -15.17
N PRO A 186 -6.59 8.66 -15.45
CA PRO A 186 -7.18 10.01 -15.49
C PRO A 186 -7.37 10.65 -14.10
N LEU A 187 -7.39 9.84 -13.03
CA LEU A 187 -7.66 10.29 -11.67
C LEU A 187 -6.44 10.20 -10.75
N LEU A 188 -5.27 9.79 -11.26
CA LEU A 188 -4.07 9.63 -10.44
C LEU A 188 -3.57 10.98 -9.95
N SER A 189 -3.73 11.24 -8.66
CA SER A 189 -3.34 12.49 -8.00
C SER A 189 -2.13 12.35 -7.08
N ASP A 190 -1.87 11.16 -6.54
CA ASP A 190 -0.74 10.88 -5.64
C ASP A 190 0.13 9.75 -6.19
N LEU A 191 1.38 10.09 -6.49
CA LEU A 191 2.37 9.12 -6.97
C LEU A 191 3.62 9.16 -6.09
N GLU A 192 3.92 8.02 -5.48
CA GLU A 192 5.16 7.82 -4.75
C GLU A 192 5.98 6.68 -5.36
N ILE A 193 7.25 6.94 -5.58
CA ILE A 193 8.22 5.97 -6.08
C ILE A 193 9.41 5.99 -5.13
N GLU A 194 9.67 4.87 -4.45
CA GLU A 194 10.78 4.76 -3.51
C GLU A 194 11.71 3.60 -3.87
N ASN A 195 13.03 3.88 -3.89
CA ASN A 195 14.08 2.87 -4.13
C ASN A 195 13.90 2.04 -5.43
N CYS A 196 13.32 2.64 -6.48
CA CYS A 196 13.12 2.03 -7.80
C CYS A 196 14.14 2.59 -8.83
N LYS A 197 15.43 2.38 -8.60
CA LYS A 197 16.56 3.04 -9.30
C LYS A 197 16.71 2.70 -10.78
N LYS A 198 16.00 1.69 -11.31
CA LYS A 198 16.09 1.27 -12.72
C LYS A 198 15.05 1.93 -13.62
N ILE A 199 14.12 2.70 -13.07
CA ILE A 199 13.14 3.41 -13.89
C ILE A 199 13.89 4.45 -14.75
N SER A 200 13.75 4.32 -16.06
CA SER A 200 14.46 5.16 -17.03
C SER A 200 13.62 6.32 -17.58
N ASN A 201 12.31 6.29 -17.35
CA ASN A 201 11.37 7.20 -17.99
C ASN A 201 10.50 7.99 -16.99
N ILE A 202 11.04 8.36 -15.83
CA ILE A 202 10.33 9.14 -14.81
C ILE A 202 9.64 10.40 -15.38
N PRO A 203 10.26 11.18 -16.29
CA PRO A 203 9.62 12.37 -16.86
C PRO A 203 8.28 12.12 -17.56
N ILE A 204 7.93 10.87 -17.89
CA ILE A 204 6.61 10.53 -18.49
C ILE A 204 5.43 10.91 -17.58
N VAL A 205 5.65 11.06 -16.27
CA VAL A 205 4.61 11.45 -15.30
C VAL A 205 4.05 12.84 -15.57
N SER A 206 4.77 13.69 -16.29
CA SER A 206 4.29 15.01 -16.71
C SER A 206 3.08 14.95 -17.65
N ASN A 207 2.85 13.79 -18.29
CA ASN A 207 1.67 13.58 -19.14
C ASN A 207 0.40 13.23 -18.30
N ILE A 208 0.49 13.23 -16.97
CA ILE A 208 -0.64 12.95 -16.08
C ILE A 208 -1.06 14.27 -15.42
N SER A 209 -2.00 14.94 -16.04
CA SER A 209 -2.44 16.29 -15.61
C SER A 209 -3.08 16.31 -14.21
N SER A 210 -3.55 15.18 -13.71
CA SER A 210 -4.20 15.07 -12.40
C SER A 210 -3.25 14.99 -11.21
N ILE A 211 -1.92 14.87 -11.41
CA ILE A 211 -0.97 14.71 -10.29
C ILE A 211 -0.89 16.00 -9.48
N GLU A 212 -1.20 15.88 -8.19
CA GLU A 212 -1.05 16.91 -7.17
C GLU A 212 0.15 16.65 -6.24
N ARG A 213 0.47 15.38 -5.99
CA ARG A 213 1.65 14.97 -5.19
C ARG A 213 2.54 14.02 -5.98
N LEU A 214 3.84 14.36 -6.03
CA LEU A 214 4.88 13.50 -6.61
C LEU A 214 6.02 13.32 -5.60
N ALA A 215 6.29 12.09 -5.20
CA ALA A 215 7.42 11.74 -4.35
C ALA A 215 8.36 10.76 -5.06
N LEU A 216 9.63 11.14 -5.19
CA LEU A 216 10.70 10.38 -5.83
C LEU A 216 11.82 10.15 -4.81
N LEU A 217 11.69 9.09 -4.01
CA LEU A 217 12.56 8.84 -2.86
C LEU A 217 13.67 7.82 -3.25
N ASN A 218 14.93 8.23 -3.13
CA ASN A 218 16.08 7.35 -3.45
C ASN A 218 15.99 6.68 -4.83
N CYS A 219 15.49 7.38 -5.84
CA CYS A 219 15.30 6.87 -7.21
C CYS A 219 16.55 6.96 -8.11
N GLY A 220 17.71 7.28 -7.52
CA GLY A 220 18.95 7.39 -8.28
C GLY A 220 19.19 8.80 -8.80
N GLU A 221 19.39 8.95 -10.12
CA GLU A 221 19.69 10.23 -10.75
C GLU A 221 18.66 10.57 -11.83
N LEU A 222 18.21 11.81 -11.85
CA LEU A 222 17.44 12.42 -12.93
C LEU A 222 18.29 13.49 -13.62
N GLU A 223 18.23 13.59 -14.94
CA GLU A 223 18.97 14.62 -15.69
C GLU A 223 18.54 16.03 -15.28
N SER A 224 17.21 16.26 -15.15
CA SER A 224 16.62 17.56 -14.81
C SER A 224 15.22 17.40 -14.22
N LEU A 225 14.74 18.44 -13.55
CA LEU A 225 13.34 18.58 -13.14
C LEU A 225 12.48 19.38 -14.15
N VAL A 226 13.00 19.71 -15.33
CA VAL A 226 12.28 20.52 -16.32
C VAL A 226 10.89 19.99 -16.66
N PHE A 227 10.67 18.68 -16.56
CA PHE A 227 9.38 18.05 -16.85
C PHE A 227 8.26 18.50 -15.91
N ILE A 228 8.56 19.01 -14.70
CA ILE A 228 7.52 19.48 -13.77
C ILE A 228 6.90 20.83 -14.19
N GLU A 229 7.52 21.58 -15.10
CA GLU A 229 6.94 22.86 -15.60
C GLU A 229 5.58 22.67 -16.26
N SER A 230 5.32 21.50 -16.87
CA SER A 230 4.03 21.18 -17.47
C SER A 230 3.01 20.58 -16.52
N MET A 231 3.36 20.38 -15.25
CA MET A 231 2.50 19.76 -14.23
C MET A 231 1.73 20.83 -13.46
N GLU A 232 0.75 21.46 -14.09
CA GLU A 232 0.00 22.63 -13.58
C GLU A 232 -0.69 22.38 -12.23
N ASN A 233 -1.06 21.13 -11.92
CA ASN A 233 -1.73 20.75 -10.68
C ASN A 233 -0.78 20.27 -9.59
N LEU A 234 0.55 20.24 -9.83
CA LEU A 234 1.52 19.74 -8.85
C LEU A 234 1.67 20.72 -7.69
N LYS A 235 1.26 20.31 -6.51
CA LYS A 235 1.31 21.09 -5.25
C LYS A 235 2.40 20.60 -4.31
N ASN A 236 2.72 19.30 -4.34
CA ASN A 236 3.67 18.69 -3.42
C ASN A 236 4.73 17.90 -4.19
N LEU A 237 5.98 18.28 -4.05
CA LEU A 237 7.13 17.62 -4.68
C LEU A 237 8.15 17.20 -3.62
N VAL A 238 8.45 15.90 -3.56
CA VAL A 238 9.49 15.35 -2.68
C VAL A 238 10.48 14.55 -3.51
N PHE A 239 11.79 14.86 -3.42
CA PHE A 239 12.83 14.10 -4.11
C PHE A 239 14.05 13.81 -3.23
N SER A 240 13.79 13.44 -1.97
CA SER A 240 14.83 13.07 -1.00
C SER A 240 15.63 11.87 -1.45
N GLY A 241 16.98 11.98 -1.44
CA GLY A 241 17.88 10.92 -1.89
C GLY A 241 17.95 10.71 -3.40
N THR A 242 17.09 11.33 -4.19
CA THR A 242 17.15 11.37 -5.65
C THR A 242 18.05 12.53 -6.09
N ASN A 243 18.99 12.29 -7.00
CA ASN A 243 19.90 13.31 -7.48
C ASN A 243 19.37 14.00 -8.74
N ILE A 244 19.39 15.33 -8.77
CA ILE A 244 19.10 16.12 -9.97
C ILE A 244 20.44 16.56 -10.57
N LYS A 245 20.79 16.03 -11.72
CA LYS A 245 22.15 16.11 -12.31
C LYS A 245 22.53 17.53 -12.73
N ASP A 246 21.62 18.23 -13.40
CA ASP A 246 21.82 19.63 -13.81
C ASP A 246 21.81 20.60 -12.62
N GLY A 247 21.33 20.18 -11.45
CA GLY A 247 21.24 20.99 -10.24
C GLY A 247 20.27 22.16 -10.34
N ASN A 248 19.54 22.32 -11.42
CA ASN A 248 18.61 23.42 -11.61
C ASN A 248 17.28 23.15 -10.86
N LEU A 249 17.09 23.82 -9.75
CA LEU A 249 15.88 23.74 -8.92
C LEU A 249 14.92 24.93 -9.10
N SER A 250 15.15 25.80 -10.10
CA SER A 250 14.29 26.96 -10.35
C SER A 250 12.84 26.57 -10.64
N TYR A 251 12.61 25.37 -11.19
CA TYR A 251 11.30 24.78 -11.45
C TYR A 251 10.45 24.54 -10.19
N CYS A 252 11.09 24.48 -9.02
CA CYS A 252 10.40 24.24 -7.74
C CYS A 252 9.74 25.47 -7.13
N LYS A 253 10.00 26.69 -7.64
CA LYS A 253 9.63 27.97 -6.99
C LYS A 253 8.12 28.18 -6.80
N ASN A 254 7.30 27.61 -7.68
CA ASN A 254 5.85 27.80 -7.69
C ASN A 254 5.07 26.59 -7.15
N ILE A 255 5.75 25.67 -6.47
CA ILE A 255 5.13 24.49 -5.87
C ILE A 255 4.91 24.77 -4.39
N ASP A 256 3.70 24.53 -3.89
CA ASP A 256 3.28 24.87 -2.52
C ASP A 256 4.15 24.21 -1.45
N TYR A 257 4.53 22.95 -1.67
CA TYR A 257 5.41 22.20 -0.77
C TYR A 257 6.50 21.46 -1.55
N VAL A 258 7.76 21.75 -1.20
CA VAL A 258 8.92 21.06 -1.77
C VAL A 258 9.82 20.56 -0.65
N TYR A 259 10.27 19.32 -0.76
CA TYR A 259 11.26 18.75 0.15
C TYR A 259 12.35 17.96 -0.58
N PHE A 260 13.61 18.26 -0.28
CA PHE A 260 14.79 17.55 -0.76
C PHE A 260 15.96 17.68 0.21
N LEU A 261 17.01 16.89 0.02
CA LEU A 261 18.27 17.06 0.74
C LEU A 261 19.19 17.97 -0.05
N ASP A 262 19.70 19.03 0.59
CA ASP A 262 20.60 19.98 -0.03
C ASP A 262 21.86 19.32 -0.61
N LYS A 263 22.26 19.71 -1.82
CA LYS A 263 23.53 19.33 -2.47
C LYS A 263 24.30 20.57 -2.90
N LYS A 264 25.63 20.45 -2.99
CA LYS A 264 26.51 21.58 -3.32
C LYS A 264 26.20 22.19 -4.69
N HIS A 265 25.85 21.35 -5.68
CA HIS A 265 25.61 21.77 -7.07
C HIS A 265 24.18 22.26 -7.31
N TYR A 266 23.28 22.19 -6.32
CA TYR A 266 21.92 22.67 -6.49
C TYR A 266 21.86 24.19 -6.48
N SER A 267 21.11 24.75 -7.44
CA SER A 267 20.93 26.18 -7.65
C SER A 267 20.15 26.88 -6.52
N LEU A 268 19.36 26.13 -5.75
CA LEU A 268 18.60 26.60 -4.59
C LEU A 268 18.86 25.66 -3.41
N LYS A 269 18.73 26.21 -2.19
CA LYS A 269 18.69 25.43 -0.96
C LYS A 269 17.25 25.30 -0.48
N LEU A 270 16.95 24.24 0.28
CA LEU A 270 15.60 24.00 0.79
C LEU A 270 15.04 25.22 1.56
N LYS A 271 15.88 25.86 2.38
CA LYS A 271 15.52 27.09 3.12
C LYS A 271 15.10 28.25 2.22
N ASP A 272 15.66 28.34 1.00
CA ASP A 272 15.38 29.44 0.07
C ASP A 272 13.99 29.29 -0.57
N ILE A 273 13.47 28.06 -0.64
CA ILE A 273 12.13 27.74 -1.15
C ILE A 273 11.09 27.96 -0.05
N ILE A 274 11.33 27.42 1.15
CA ILE A 274 10.37 27.50 2.28
C ILE A 274 10.12 28.96 2.72
N ASN A 275 11.14 29.84 2.65
CA ASN A 275 10.99 31.24 3.06
C ASN A 275 10.26 32.11 2.03
N ASN A 276 9.93 31.60 0.84
CA ASN A 276 9.22 32.30 -0.22
C ASN A 276 7.77 31.79 -0.41
N SER A 277 7.34 30.80 0.39
CA SER A 277 5.97 30.28 0.48
C SER A 277 5.27 30.91 1.68
#